data_eb4726e466e1a90566482c3d50e64325
#
_entry.id   eb4726e466e1a90566482c3d50e64325
#
_cell.length_a   1.000
_cell.length_b   1.000
_cell.length_c   1.000
_cell.angle_alpha   90.00
_cell.angle_beta   90.00
_cell.angle_gamma   90.00
#
_symmetry.space_group_name_H-M   'P 1'
#
loop_
_entity.id
_entity.type
_entity.pdbx_description
1 polymer ?
#
loop_
_entity_poly.entity_id
_entity_poly.type
_entity_poly.pdbx_seq_one_letter_code
_entity_poly.pdbx_strand_id
1 'polypeptide(L)'
;HTHNFGLMREVETLDRYRVAPLFDNGCGFYSRATTDELEHGRYLWEAHPFRPYPSQQLALVEDLSWYDSSSLDGFLDDIADVLSLNAQLDERFIEAVQRQTAKQIETVNDLAAERRLLFPGR
;
A
#
# COMPACT_ATOMS: atom_id res chain seq x y z
N HIS A 1 -4.97 -2.25 9.67
CA HIS A 1 -5.36 -2.61 11.04
C HIS A 1 -4.21 -3.34 11.73
N THR A 2 -3.87 -2.98 12.96
CA THR A 2 -2.72 -3.57 13.69
C THR A 2 -2.86 -5.06 13.97
N HIS A 3 -4.04 -5.63 13.77
CA HIS A 3 -4.33 -7.06 13.96
C HIS A 3 -4.26 -7.88 12.67
N ASN A 4 -4.03 -7.24 11.51
CA ASN A 4 -4.04 -7.90 10.21
C ASN A 4 -2.64 -8.26 9.71
N PHE A 5 -1.71 -8.45 10.63
CA PHE A 5 -0.40 -9.01 10.35
C PHE A 5 0.01 -9.98 11.45
N GLY A 6 0.96 -10.83 11.17
CA GLY A 6 1.45 -11.81 12.12
C GLY A 6 2.86 -12.29 11.82
N LEU A 7 3.44 -12.97 12.78
CA LEU A 7 4.67 -13.69 12.60
C LEU A 7 4.39 -15.18 12.68
N MET A 8 4.90 -15.92 11.71
CA MET A 8 4.96 -17.37 11.76
C MET A 8 6.26 -17.78 12.43
N ARG A 9 6.16 -18.67 13.39
CA ARG A 9 7.30 -19.25 14.07
C ARG A 9 7.50 -20.68 13.62
N GLU A 10 8.73 -21.04 13.30
CA GLU A 10 9.07 -22.41 12.97
C GLU A 10 8.92 -23.32 14.19
N VAL A 11 8.18 -24.40 14.03
CA VAL A 11 7.80 -25.26 15.17
C VAL A 11 8.98 -26.10 15.66
N GLU A 12 9.90 -26.44 14.76
CA GLU A 12 11.02 -27.34 15.05
C GLU A 12 12.15 -26.69 15.87
N THR A 13 12.50 -25.46 15.48
CA THR A 13 13.63 -24.72 16.07
C THR A 13 13.21 -23.67 17.07
N LEU A 14 11.99 -23.14 16.94
CA LEU A 14 11.38 -22.10 17.74
C LEU A 14 12.15 -20.75 17.75
N ASP A 15 13.19 -20.63 16.96
CA ASP A 15 14.07 -19.44 16.87
C ASP A 15 13.99 -18.70 15.53
N ARG A 16 13.31 -19.29 14.55
CA ARG A 16 13.10 -18.68 13.23
C ARG A 16 11.71 -18.12 13.10
N TYR A 17 11.65 -16.87 12.65
CA TYR A 17 10.41 -16.14 12.42
C TYR A 17 10.33 -15.69 10.98
N ARG A 18 9.12 -15.73 10.41
CA ARG A 18 8.79 -15.14 9.11
C ARG A 18 7.55 -14.27 9.26
N VAL A 19 7.45 -13.24 8.45
CA VAL A 19 6.21 -12.48 8.34
C VAL A 19 5.15 -13.40 7.74
N ALA A 20 3.97 -13.46 8.35
CA ALA A 20 2.84 -14.18 7.79
C ALA A 20 2.39 -13.50 6.48
N PRO A 21 1.80 -14.24 5.54
CA PRO A 21 1.13 -13.62 4.40
C PRO A 21 0.14 -12.56 4.87
N LEU A 22 0.02 -11.46 4.12
CA LEU A 22 -0.96 -10.43 4.42
C LEU A 22 -2.37 -11.02 4.33
N PHE A 23 -3.23 -10.67 5.25
CA PHE A 23 -4.60 -11.18 5.33
C PHE A 23 -5.57 -10.06 5.74
N ASP A 24 -6.87 -10.30 5.50
CA ASP A 24 -7.96 -9.38 5.85
C ASP A 24 -7.80 -7.97 5.25
N ASN A 25 -7.49 -7.92 3.96
CA ASN A 25 -7.34 -6.66 3.20
C ASN A 25 -8.64 -6.18 2.56
N GLY A 26 -9.79 -6.76 2.93
CA GLY A 26 -11.08 -6.46 2.31
C GLY A 26 -11.55 -5.00 2.43
N CYS A 27 -10.98 -4.23 3.35
CA CYS A 27 -11.21 -2.79 3.47
C CYS A 27 -10.07 -1.95 2.87
N GLY A 28 -9.15 -2.57 2.13
CA GLY A 28 -8.11 -1.89 1.38
C GLY A 28 -8.63 -1.28 0.07
N PHE A 29 -7.73 -0.67 -0.67
CA PHE A 29 -7.97 -0.16 -2.02
C PHE A 29 -9.22 0.73 -2.15
N TYR A 30 -9.38 1.67 -1.23
CA TYR A 30 -10.48 2.64 -1.28
C TYR A 30 -11.89 2.03 -1.31
N SER A 31 -12.08 0.84 -0.74
CA SER A 31 -13.33 0.09 -0.78
C SER A 31 -14.56 0.83 -0.22
N ARG A 32 -14.35 1.90 0.55
CA ARG A 32 -15.39 2.76 1.13
C ARG A 32 -15.41 4.17 0.56
N ALA A 33 -14.54 4.46 -0.40
CA ALA A 33 -14.46 5.78 -1.01
C ALA A 33 -15.53 5.96 -2.06
N THR A 34 -16.02 7.18 -2.20
CA THR A 34 -16.80 7.60 -3.35
C THR A 34 -15.88 8.12 -4.47
N THR A 35 -16.37 8.09 -5.71
CA THR A 35 -15.65 8.64 -6.85
C THR A 35 -15.25 10.11 -6.61
N ASP A 36 -16.19 10.93 -6.08
CA ASP A 36 -15.93 12.35 -5.80
C ASP A 36 -14.82 12.56 -4.76
N GLU A 37 -14.79 11.76 -3.70
CA GLU A 37 -13.71 11.82 -2.70
C GLU A 37 -12.35 11.48 -3.30
N LEU A 38 -12.28 10.48 -4.17
CA LEU A 38 -11.04 10.08 -4.83
C LEU A 38 -10.58 11.14 -5.84
N GLU A 39 -11.49 11.65 -6.67
CA GLU A 39 -11.17 12.67 -7.68
C GLU A 39 -10.61 13.95 -7.06
N HIS A 40 -11.13 14.35 -5.91
CA HIS A 40 -10.71 15.56 -5.20
C HIS A 40 -9.64 15.32 -4.12
N GLY A 41 -9.17 14.08 -3.95
CA GLY A 41 -8.19 13.74 -2.91
C GLY A 41 -8.70 13.96 -1.48
N ARG A 42 -10.01 13.88 -1.26
CA ARG A 42 -10.67 14.08 0.04
C ARG A 42 -10.94 12.78 0.80
N TYR A 43 -10.45 11.66 0.27
CA TYR A 43 -10.62 10.38 0.93
C TYR A 43 -9.91 10.36 2.29
N LEU A 44 -10.66 10.05 3.34
CA LEU A 44 -10.12 9.90 4.68
C LEU A 44 -9.65 8.46 4.87
N TRP A 45 -8.39 8.31 5.22
CA TRP A 45 -7.83 7.02 5.57
C TRP A 45 -8.37 6.55 6.92
N GLU A 46 -9.17 5.49 6.92
CA GLU A 46 -9.68 4.90 8.16
C GLU A 46 -8.65 4.00 8.87
N ALA A 47 -7.64 3.55 8.17
CA ALA A 47 -6.57 2.72 8.71
C ALA A 47 -5.30 3.55 8.96
N HIS A 48 -5.09 3.95 10.19
CA HIS A 48 -3.94 4.73 10.64
C HIS A 48 -3.43 4.18 11.98
N PRO A 49 -2.75 3.02 11.97
CA PRO A 49 -2.42 2.29 13.20
C PRO A 49 -1.47 3.03 14.13
N PHE A 50 -0.56 3.86 13.61
CA PHE A 50 0.45 4.56 14.42
C PHE A 50 0.43 6.07 14.24
N ARG A 51 0.07 6.56 13.06
CA ARG A 51 0.01 7.98 12.72
C ARG A 51 -1.26 8.28 11.94
N PRO A 52 -1.81 9.50 12.04
CA PRO A 52 -3.08 9.85 11.39
C PRO A 52 -3.01 9.96 9.87
N TYR A 53 -1.82 10.17 9.28
CA TYR A 53 -1.65 10.36 7.86
C TYR A 53 -0.71 9.32 7.23
N PRO A 54 -0.97 8.85 6.00
CA PRO A 54 -0.13 7.87 5.31
C PRO A 54 1.34 8.28 5.20
N SER A 55 1.64 9.53 4.86
CA SER A 55 3.01 10.05 4.80
C SER A 55 3.74 9.94 6.13
N GLN A 56 3.05 10.19 7.24
CA GLN A 56 3.62 10.04 8.58
C GLN A 56 3.83 8.57 8.96
N GLN A 57 2.96 7.67 8.48
CA GLN A 57 3.14 6.23 8.64
C GLN A 57 4.38 5.76 7.87
N LEU A 58 4.51 6.16 6.61
CA LEU A 58 5.66 5.83 5.77
C LEU A 58 6.97 6.35 6.36
N ALA A 59 6.97 7.53 6.99
CA ALA A 59 8.14 8.10 7.65
C ALA A 59 8.68 7.24 8.81
N LEU A 60 7.88 6.30 9.35
CA LEU A 60 8.33 5.33 10.35
C LEU A 60 9.16 4.18 9.76
N VAL A 61 9.15 4.01 8.44
CA VAL A 61 9.93 2.98 7.77
C VAL A 61 11.35 3.48 7.58
N GLU A 62 12.27 2.99 8.39
CA GLU A 62 13.68 3.42 8.36
C GLU A 62 14.47 2.76 7.24
N ASP A 63 14.20 1.50 6.96
CA ASP A 63 14.89 0.70 5.95
C ASP A 63 13.93 0.31 4.82
N LEU A 64 14.22 0.79 3.62
CA LEU A 64 13.53 0.46 2.37
C LEU A 64 14.44 -0.28 1.38
N SER A 65 15.54 -0.89 1.85
CA SER A 65 16.45 -1.66 0.99
C SER A 65 15.79 -2.86 0.31
N TRP A 66 14.73 -3.39 0.92
CA TRP A 66 13.91 -4.48 0.39
C TRP A 66 12.93 -4.03 -0.70
N TYR A 67 12.69 -2.72 -0.84
CA TYR A 67 11.71 -2.20 -1.80
C TYR A 67 12.32 -2.10 -3.20
N ASP A 68 11.70 -2.78 -4.14
CA ASP A 68 12.00 -2.72 -5.56
C ASP A 68 10.80 -2.14 -6.31
N SER A 69 10.94 -0.92 -6.83
CA SER A 69 9.87 -0.24 -7.57
C SER A 69 9.46 -0.98 -8.85
N SER A 70 10.38 -1.75 -9.47
CA SER A 70 10.07 -2.50 -10.68
C SER A 70 9.06 -3.62 -10.45
N SER A 71 8.91 -4.08 -9.21
CA SER A 71 7.87 -5.06 -8.83
C SER A 71 6.45 -4.52 -8.97
N LEU A 72 6.29 -3.21 -9.14
CA LEU A 72 5.00 -2.54 -9.35
C LEU A 72 4.76 -2.17 -10.84
N ASP A 73 5.63 -2.60 -11.75
CA ASP A 73 5.43 -2.40 -13.18
C ASP A 73 4.16 -3.13 -13.64
N GLY A 74 3.26 -2.40 -14.29
CA GLY A 74 1.95 -2.92 -14.72
C GLY A 74 0.86 -2.96 -13.62
N PHE A 75 1.21 -2.68 -12.37
CA PHE A 75 0.25 -2.82 -11.25
C PHE A 75 -1.00 -1.95 -11.39
N LEU A 76 -0.90 -0.77 -12.00
CA LEU A 76 -2.06 0.10 -12.23
C LEU A 76 -3.02 -0.49 -13.28
N ASP A 77 -2.49 -1.17 -14.28
CA ASP A 77 -3.30 -1.86 -15.30
C ASP A 77 -3.97 -3.09 -14.67
N ASP A 78 -3.24 -3.85 -13.86
CA ASP A 78 -3.80 -4.98 -13.10
C ASP A 78 -4.97 -4.54 -12.19
N ILE A 79 -4.85 -3.37 -11.54
CA ILE A 79 -5.95 -2.79 -10.75
C ILE A 79 -7.18 -2.55 -11.62
N ALA A 80 -7.00 -1.92 -12.78
CA ALA A 80 -8.11 -1.64 -13.69
C ALA A 80 -8.77 -2.94 -14.18
N ASP A 81 -7.97 -3.91 -14.58
CA ASP A 81 -8.45 -5.21 -15.05
C ASP A 81 -9.29 -5.93 -13.98
N VAL A 82 -8.79 -5.98 -12.73
CA VAL A 82 -9.49 -6.62 -11.63
C VAL A 82 -10.77 -5.88 -11.25
N LEU A 83 -10.72 -4.55 -11.13
CA LEU A 83 -11.89 -3.76 -10.75
C LEU A 83 -12.97 -3.78 -11.83
N SER A 84 -12.61 -3.83 -13.11
CA SER A 84 -13.55 -3.90 -14.24
C SER A 84 -14.39 -5.18 -14.27
N LEU A 85 -13.96 -6.23 -13.56
CA LEU A 85 -14.77 -7.46 -13.39
C LEU A 85 -16.04 -7.22 -12.58
N ASN A 86 -16.10 -6.14 -11.81
CA ASN A 86 -17.29 -5.75 -11.06
C ASN A 86 -18.12 -4.74 -11.87
N ALA A 87 -19.19 -5.21 -12.50
CA ALA A 87 -20.09 -4.40 -13.30
C ALA A 87 -20.81 -3.24 -12.54
N GLN A 88 -20.67 -3.19 -11.22
CA GLN A 88 -21.23 -2.10 -10.38
C GLN A 88 -20.27 -0.91 -10.27
N LEU A 89 -18.99 -1.09 -10.63
CA LEU A 89 -18.01 -0.02 -10.63
C LEU A 89 -18.00 0.67 -11.99
N ASP A 90 -18.10 1.99 -11.99
CA ASP A 90 -17.97 2.77 -13.21
C ASP A 90 -16.48 3.06 -13.55
N GLU A 91 -16.24 3.40 -14.80
CA GLU A 91 -14.89 3.70 -15.30
C GLU A 91 -14.24 4.88 -14.54
N ARG A 92 -15.03 5.90 -14.16
CA ARG A 92 -14.54 7.06 -13.42
C ARG A 92 -14.00 6.65 -12.04
N PHE A 93 -14.67 5.71 -11.36
CA PHE A 93 -14.18 5.20 -10.09
C PHE A 93 -12.86 4.46 -10.27
N ILE A 94 -12.77 3.57 -11.26
CA ILE A 94 -11.56 2.80 -11.55
C ILE A 94 -10.38 3.72 -11.86
N GLU A 95 -10.56 4.69 -12.75
CA GLU A 95 -9.53 5.70 -13.05
C GLU A 95 -9.12 6.52 -11.82
N ALA A 96 -10.09 6.87 -10.96
CA ALA A 96 -9.79 7.62 -9.74
C ALA A 96 -8.95 6.78 -8.77
N VAL A 97 -9.24 5.47 -8.63
CA VAL A 97 -8.43 4.53 -7.85
C VAL A 97 -7.01 4.44 -8.42
N GLN A 98 -6.87 4.25 -9.74
CA GLN A 98 -5.54 4.21 -10.39
C GLN A 98 -4.74 5.49 -10.12
N ARG A 99 -5.34 6.67 -10.30
CA ARG A 99 -4.68 7.96 -10.03
C ARG A 99 -4.23 8.10 -8.58
N GLN A 100 -5.06 7.72 -7.63
CA GLN A 100 -4.68 7.80 -6.21
C GLN A 100 -3.60 6.77 -5.86
N THR A 101 -3.67 5.57 -6.41
CA THR A 101 -2.64 4.55 -6.23
C THR A 101 -1.30 5.00 -6.84
N ALA A 102 -1.31 5.58 -8.04
CA ALA A 102 -0.11 6.14 -8.66
C ALA A 102 0.59 7.17 -7.76
N LYS A 103 -0.17 8.08 -7.13
CA LYS A 103 0.38 9.05 -6.17
C LYS A 103 1.00 8.39 -4.94
N GLN A 104 0.41 7.29 -4.45
CA GLN A 104 1.00 6.55 -3.33
C GLN A 104 2.31 5.86 -3.74
N ILE A 105 2.35 5.26 -4.93
CA ILE A 105 3.57 4.66 -5.48
C ILE A 105 4.67 5.72 -5.61
N GLU A 106 4.36 6.89 -6.17
CA GLU A 106 5.29 8.01 -6.28
C GLU A 106 5.84 8.41 -4.90
N THR A 107 4.96 8.56 -3.91
CA THR A 107 5.35 8.90 -2.53
C THR A 107 6.32 7.88 -1.94
N VAL A 108 6.08 6.58 -2.17
CA VAL A 108 6.99 5.52 -1.68
C VAL A 108 8.32 5.54 -2.44
N ASN A 109 8.29 5.76 -3.75
CA ASN A 109 9.49 5.87 -4.59
C ASN A 109 10.38 7.04 -4.14
N ASP A 110 9.80 8.19 -3.88
CA ASP A 110 10.50 9.38 -3.40
C ASP A 110 11.15 9.11 -2.05
N LEU A 111 10.40 8.51 -1.12
CA LEU A 111 10.94 8.14 0.19
C LEU A 111 12.07 7.12 0.07
N ALA A 112 11.94 6.11 -0.79
CA ALA A 112 12.97 5.11 -1.01
C ALA A 112 14.25 5.74 -1.61
N ALA A 113 14.08 6.67 -2.54
CA ALA A 113 15.21 7.42 -3.12
C ALA A 113 15.91 8.28 -2.05
N GLU A 114 15.16 9.00 -1.22
CA GLU A 114 15.69 9.80 -0.12
C GLU A 114 16.46 8.93 0.88
N ARG A 115 15.92 7.77 1.27
CA ARG A 115 16.58 6.85 2.21
C ARG A 115 17.88 6.27 1.65
N ARG A 116 17.92 5.93 0.35
CA ARG A 116 19.16 5.46 -0.30
C ARG A 116 20.25 6.52 -0.31
N LEU A 117 19.89 7.80 -0.44
CA LEU A 117 20.86 8.92 -0.38
C LEU A 117 21.40 9.14 1.04
N LEU A 118 20.55 8.98 2.06
CA LEU A 118 20.94 9.16 3.46
C LEU A 118 21.76 7.99 4.02
N PHE A 119 21.56 6.78 3.48
CA PHE A 119 22.20 5.54 3.95
C PHE A 119 22.79 4.73 2.78
N PRO A 120 23.78 5.27 2.05
CA PRO A 120 24.40 4.56 0.93
C PRO A 120 25.11 3.30 1.44
N GLY A 121 24.64 2.13 1.02
CA GLY A 121 25.29 0.84 1.30
C GLY A 121 24.67 0.01 2.43
N ARG A 122 23.44 0.31 2.85
CA ARG A 122 22.62 -0.63 3.63
C ARG A 122 21.73 -1.44 2.74
#